data_94c459d597d5713cd4e02681bc4c9190
#
_entry.id   94c459d597d5713cd4e02681bc4c9190
#
_cell.length_a   1.000
_cell.length_b   1.000
_cell.length_c   1.000
_cell.angle_alpha   90.00
_cell.angle_beta   90.00
_cell.angle_gamma   90.00
#
_symmetry.space_group_name_H-M   'P 1'
#
loop_
_entity.id
_entity.type
_entity.pdbx_description
1 polymer ?
#
loop_
_entity_poly.entity_id
_entity_poly.type
_entity_poly.pdbx_seq_one_letter_code
_entity_poly.pdbx_strand_id
1 'polypeptide(L)'
;MKRLLLLLPLLCTAVAARDPSALGMRVDTIVAGRDTVTGERLSAVRYGFTSRYAVSGFDARPEGDWAICQLSKLAPMCKYIQSFGKLIGWDMRTGEVRWAQDVRYPGGGAYQNSVRLCGDVLVQSDGLRNRCFDATSGELLSENRYGLYYLSDAGIALGYDKVRPQQLKGIDLRTGEELWTRELKFHGDRWNQVIAGDSAVLISAAGLHWVGLYSGQGWDRPLRTFRNSLSDTKHPLTSNVILSGSMLSEPVLYQASCDSMFAFDLRGNVLWANPLPDGKSGISRIYETDTTIVLVNKGVAGSAYGPVPYGLAYMAIFAKQDGRMTFFKGIGETKEDAVYFSIPWSDDRLLLAGKKRIALYAKNGELLAENTLATVSEGEIHSIFSDECDWFAPESGGFRPVVDREDEWAIRTDDGWLAVLDDSLRIRRQYVTDALIFCFARVGDLSVLYDKELTRLVGSDGKVRAEMKVGVPVSLHAPVLYCIMDQNSLVKVDLSPSLGRDWNAPDPFEKAFVADNRWNH
;
A
#
# COMPACT_ATOMS: atom_id res chain seq x y z
N MET A 1 -28.10 20.74 56.50
CA MET A 1 -27.39 21.30 55.31
C MET A 1 -27.63 20.35 54.12
N LYS A 2 -28.58 20.72 53.26
CA LYS A 2 -28.94 19.95 52.06
C LYS A 2 -28.00 20.40 50.93
N ARG A 3 -27.18 19.46 50.40
CA ARG A 3 -26.39 19.70 49.20
C ARG A 3 -27.28 19.48 47.97
N LEU A 4 -27.51 20.58 47.28
CA LEU A 4 -28.17 20.62 45.98
C LEU A 4 -27.16 20.13 44.92
N LEU A 5 -27.39 18.93 44.35
CA LEU A 5 -26.68 18.48 43.19
C LEU A 5 -27.32 19.14 41.96
N LEU A 6 -26.63 20.11 41.38
CA LEU A 6 -26.93 20.64 40.07
C LEU A 6 -26.52 19.62 39.03
N LEU A 7 -27.48 18.89 38.47
CA LEU A 7 -27.35 18.17 37.20
C LEU A 7 -27.29 19.22 36.08
N LEU A 8 -26.11 19.52 35.60
CA LEU A 8 -25.95 20.15 34.29
C LEU A 8 -26.32 19.10 33.21
N PRO A 9 -27.30 19.37 32.35
CA PRO A 9 -27.48 18.55 31.17
C PRO A 9 -26.27 18.79 30.25
N LEU A 10 -25.52 17.73 29.97
CA LEU A 10 -24.62 17.69 28.83
C LEU A 10 -25.48 17.92 27.59
N LEU A 11 -25.50 19.16 27.13
CA LEU A 11 -25.91 19.47 25.77
C LEU A 11 -24.92 18.77 24.83
N CYS A 12 -25.27 17.58 24.38
CA CYS A 12 -24.78 17.08 23.11
C CYS A 12 -25.20 18.09 22.05
N THR A 13 -24.34 19.06 21.75
CA THR A 13 -24.47 19.83 20.53
C THR A 13 -24.24 18.85 19.40
N ALA A 14 -25.32 18.31 18.85
CA ALA A 14 -25.32 17.76 17.51
C ALA A 14 -24.67 18.84 16.63
N VAL A 15 -23.45 18.60 16.18
CA VAL A 15 -22.79 19.45 15.20
C VAL A 15 -23.59 19.26 13.92
N ALA A 16 -24.55 20.15 13.71
CA ALA A 16 -25.30 20.21 12.47
C ALA A 16 -24.30 20.18 11.31
N ALA A 17 -24.58 19.36 10.31
CA ALA A 17 -23.85 19.36 9.05
C ALA A 17 -23.68 20.82 8.63
N ARG A 18 -22.45 21.33 8.70
CA ARG A 18 -22.21 22.73 8.40
C ARG A 18 -22.47 22.94 6.92
N ASP A 19 -23.29 23.94 6.63
CA ASP A 19 -23.61 24.39 5.28
C ASP A 19 -22.35 24.39 4.38
N PRO A 20 -22.35 23.70 3.23
CA PRO A 20 -21.26 23.72 2.26
C PRO A 20 -20.77 25.13 1.90
N SER A 21 -21.65 26.14 1.97
CA SER A 21 -21.30 27.56 1.80
C SER A 21 -20.22 28.06 2.79
N ALA A 22 -20.10 27.42 3.97
CA ALA A 22 -19.08 27.74 4.97
C ALA A 22 -17.66 27.32 4.54
N LEU A 23 -17.51 26.48 3.49
CA LEU A 23 -16.21 26.15 2.89
C LEU A 23 -15.68 27.26 1.99
N GLY A 24 -16.52 28.25 1.63
CA GLY A 24 -16.17 29.27 0.65
C GLY A 24 -15.82 28.67 -0.71
N MET A 25 -16.45 27.56 -1.04
CA MET A 25 -16.22 26.84 -2.29
C MET A 25 -16.88 27.61 -3.44
N ARG A 26 -16.12 27.79 -4.51
CA ARG A 26 -16.58 28.33 -5.77
C ARG A 26 -16.68 27.23 -6.80
N VAL A 27 -17.79 27.15 -7.51
CA VAL A 27 -18.01 26.18 -8.59
C VAL A 27 -18.04 26.91 -9.92
N ASP A 28 -17.15 26.52 -10.81
CA ASP A 28 -17.02 27.10 -12.15
C ASP A 28 -17.00 25.98 -13.20
N THR A 29 -17.57 26.25 -14.38
CA THR A 29 -17.34 25.43 -15.56
C THR A 29 -16.11 25.94 -16.29
N ILE A 30 -15.15 25.07 -16.57
CA ILE A 30 -13.92 25.39 -17.29
C ILE A 30 -13.81 24.55 -18.56
N VAL A 31 -12.97 25.00 -19.49
CA VAL A 31 -12.54 24.17 -20.61
C VAL A 31 -11.37 23.34 -20.12
N ALA A 32 -11.58 22.03 -19.98
CA ALA A 32 -10.55 21.07 -19.54
C ALA A 32 -9.48 20.86 -20.62
N GLY A 33 -9.92 20.74 -21.87
CA GLY A 33 -9.06 20.42 -22.98
C GLY A 33 -9.82 20.24 -24.30
N ARG A 34 -9.29 19.36 -25.13
CA ARG A 34 -9.87 19.07 -26.46
C ARG A 34 -9.79 17.58 -26.76
N ASP A 35 -10.84 17.04 -27.33
CA ASP A 35 -10.83 15.76 -28.03
C ASP A 35 -10.02 15.90 -29.32
N THR A 36 -9.01 15.07 -29.54
CA THR A 36 -8.12 15.17 -30.69
C THR A 36 -8.70 14.54 -31.96
N VAL A 37 -9.74 13.72 -31.82
CA VAL A 37 -10.41 13.04 -32.92
C VAL A 37 -11.52 13.92 -33.50
N THR A 38 -12.41 14.44 -32.63
CA THR A 38 -13.54 15.27 -33.04
C THR A 38 -13.20 16.76 -33.10
N GLY A 39 -12.16 17.19 -32.41
CA GLY A 39 -11.82 18.61 -32.24
C GLY A 39 -12.70 19.35 -31.23
N GLU A 40 -13.66 18.66 -30.60
CA GLU A 40 -14.57 19.24 -29.63
C GLU A 40 -13.88 19.63 -28.32
N ARG A 41 -14.41 20.65 -27.67
CA ARG A 41 -13.91 21.10 -26.36
C ARG A 41 -14.45 20.19 -25.26
N LEU A 42 -13.58 19.72 -24.40
CA LEU A 42 -13.94 18.99 -23.19
C LEU A 42 -14.20 19.99 -22.08
N SER A 43 -15.39 19.91 -21.49
CA SER A 43 -15.78 20.74 -20.33
C SER A 43 -15.54 20.01 -19.04
N ALA A 44 -15.19 20.75 -18.00
CA ALA A 44 -15.05 20.23 -16.64
C ALA A 44 -15.67 21.18 -15.61
N VAL A 45 -16.05 20.64 -14.47
CA VAL A 45 -16.49 21.42 -13.33
C VAL A 45 -15.33 21.54 -12.36
N ARG A 46 -14.95 22.79 -12.04
CA ARG A 46 -13.94 23.10 -11.04
C ARG A 46 -14.58 23.52 -9.73
N TYR A 47 -14.21 22.85 -8.67
CA TYR A 47 -14.55 23.17 -7.29
C TYR A 47 -13.36 23.83 -6.62
N GLY A 48 -13.30 25.14 -6.66
CA GLY A 48 -12.22 25.95 -6.08
C GLY A 48 -12.48 26.20 -4.61
N PHE A 49 -11.59 25.74 -3.74
CA PHE A 49 -11.61 26.09 -2.32
C PHE A 49 -10.89 27.43 -2.11
N THR A 50 -11.15 28.09 -0.98
CA THR A 50 -10.44 29.33 -0.68
C THR A 50 -8.93 29.12 -0.68
N SER A 51 -8.15 30.15 -1.01
CA SER A 51 -6.67 30.10 -1.01
C SER A 51 -6.04 29.73 0.34
N ARG A 52 -6.86 29.56 1.37
CA ARG A 52 -6.43 29.10 2.70
C ARG A 52 -6.31 27.59 2.81
N TYR A 53 -6.79 26.82 1.83
CA TYR A 53 -6.78 25.37 1.85
C TYR A 53 -6.07 24.80 0.63
N ALA A 54 -5.38 23.71 0.85
CA ALA A 54 -4.90 22.81 -0.20
C ALA A 54 -5.66 21.49 -0.13
N VAL A 55 -5.99 20.92 -1.28
CA VAL A 55 -6.48 19.53 -1.37
C VAL A 55 -5.29 18.63 -1.12
N SER A 56 -5.24 17.96 0.01
CA SER A 56 -4.13 17.10 0.44
C SER A 56 -4.40 15.61 0.24
N GLY A 57 -5.63 15.24 -0.08
CA GLY A 57 -6.03 13.87 -0.38
C GLY A 57 -7.44 13.81 -0.95
N PHE A 58 -7.66 12.84 -1.80
CA PHE A 58 -8.97 12.50 -2.34
C PHE A 58 -9.04 10.98 -2.50
N ASP A 59 -9.85 10.34 -1.68
CA ASP A 59 -9.99 8.88 -1.62
C ASP A 59 -11.42 8.51 -2.03
N ALA A 60 -11.55 8.01 -3.24
CA ALA A 60 -12.82 7.56 -3.80
C ALA A 60 -13.11 6.10 -3.41
N ARG A 61 -14.37 5.80 -3.19
CA ARG A 61 -14.83 4.46 -2.85
C ARG A 61 -15.29 3.71 -4.10
N PRO A 62 -14.72 2.51 -4.38
CA PRO A 62 -15.12 1.71 -5.54
C PRO A 62 -16.60 1.30 -5.50
N GLU A 63 -17.13 1.09 -4.31
CA GLU A 63 -18.49 0.55 -4.09
C GLU A 63 -19.55 1.62 -3.87
N GLY A 64 -19.18 2.90 -3.92
CA GLY A 64 -20.11 3.99 -3.63
C GLY A 64 -19.84 5.25 -4.44
N ASP A 65 -20.92 5.96 -4.76
CA ASP A 65 -20.86 7.28 -5.44
C ASP A 65 -20.30 8.39 -4.53
N TRP A 66 -19.33 8.08 -3.68
CA TRP A 66 -18.80 9.05 -2.74
C TRP A 66 -17.30 8.89 -2.49
N ALA A 67 -16.67 9.98 -2.05
CA ALA A 67 -15.26 10.05 -1.72
C ALA A 67 -15.02 10.85 -0.44
N ILE A 68 -13.84 10.69 0.14
CA ILE A 68 -13.32 11.53 1.21
C ILE A 68 -12.32 12.52 0.62
N CYS A 69 -12.63 13.80 0.73
CA CYS A 69 -11.71 14.87 0.36
C CYS A 69 -11.05 15.45 1.61
N GLN A 70 -9.72 15.49 1.62
CA GLN A 70 -8.93 16.07 2.71
C GLN A 70 -8.45 17.46 2.31
N LEU A 71 -8.80 18.46 3.11
CA LEU A 71 -8.30 19.82 2.96
C LEU A 71 -7.35 20.15 4.10
N SER A 72 -6.13 20.55 3.77
CA SER A 72 -5.15 21.07 4.72
C SER A 72 -5.07 22.58 4.67
N LYS A 73 -5.08 23.23 5.83
CA LYS A 73 -5.01 24.69 5.91
C LYS A 73 -3.59 25.16 5.58
N LEU A 74 -3.48 26.15 4.71
CA LEU A 74 -2.21 26.80 4.38
C LEU A 74 -1.91 27.91 5.39
N ALA A 75 -0.65 28.03 5.79
CA ALA A 75 -0.19 29.15 6.59
C ALA A 75 -0.22 30.44 5.74
N PRO A 76 -0.66 31.58 6.32
CA PRO A 76 -0.57 32.85 5.64
C PRO A 76 0.88 33.14 5.20
N MET A 77 1.07 33.56 3.96
CA MET A 77 2.38 33.91 3.36
C MET A 77 3.42 32.78 3.28
N CYS A 78 3.07 31.57 3.65
CA CYS A 78 3.96 30.40 3.58
C CYS A 78 3.28 29.25 2.85
N LYS A 79 4.06 28.51 2.06
CA LYS A 79 3.58 27.27 1.42
C LYS A 79 3.49 26.09 2.40
N TYR A 80 3.53 26.35 3.70
CA TYR A 80 3.45 25.31 4.73
C TYR A 80 2.01 24.87 4.96
N ILE A 81 1.81 23.58 4.93
CA ILE A 81 0.56 22.96 5.33
C ILE A 81 0.53 22.93 6.87
N GLN A 82 -0.54 23.49 7.45
CA GLN A 82 -0.75 23.46 8.89
C GLN A 82 -1.38 22.14 9.32
N SER A 83 -1.25 21.81 10.61
CA SER A 83 -1.91 20.65 11.22
C SER A 83 -3.43 20.76 11.32
N PHE A 84 -4.04 21.80 10.79
CA PHE A 84 -5.48 22.01 10.80
C PHE A 84 -6.03 21.91 9.39
N GLY A 85 -7.25 21.39 9.28
CA GLY A 85 -7.90 21.26 8.00
C GLY A 85 -9.34 20.84 8.13
N LYS A 86 -9.87 20.32 7.04
CA LYS A 86 -11.23 19.79 6.96
C LYS A 86 -11.21 18.42 6.33
N LEU A 87 -12.11 17.59 6.81
CA LEU A 87 -12.44 16.31 6.20
C LEU A 87 -13.84 16.45 5.61
N ILE A 88 -14.01 16.07 4.36
CA ILE A 88 -15.23 16.31 3.59
C ILE A 88 -15.70 15.01 2.99
N GLY A 89 -16.95 14.64 3.25
CA GLY A 89 -17.66 13.63 2.49
C GLY A 89 -18.17 14.25 1.19
N TRP A 90 -17.79 13.65 0.07
CA TRP A 90 -18.00 14.16 -1.26
C TRP A 90 -18.89 13.23 -2.07
N ASP A 91 -19.96 13.72 -2.66
CA ASP A 91 -20.76 12.96 -3.62
C ASP A 91 -20.11 13.01 -5.00
N MET A 92 -19.62 11.87 -5.47
CA MET A 92 -18.88 11.81 -6.73
C MET A 92 -19.77 12.01 -7.97
N ARG A 93 -21.04 11.64 -7.87
CA ARG A 93 -21.97 11.77 -8.98
C ARG A 93 -22.39 13.22 -9.18
N THR A 94 -22.86 13.89 -8.09
CA THR A 94 -23.33 15.28 -8.16
C THR A 94 -22.19 16.28 -8.05
N GLY A 95 -21.11 15.95 -7.36
CA GLY A 95 -20.04 16.88 -6.98
C GLY A 95 -20.41 17.75 -5.80
N GLU A 96 -21.36 17.33 -4.98
CA GLU A 96 -21.81 18.06 -3.81
C GLU A 96 -21.10 17.59 -2.53
N VAL A 97 -20.96 18.51 -1.59
CA VAL A 97 -20.47 18.19 -0.26
C VAL A 97 -21.61 17.60 0.56
N ARG A 98 -21.47 16.33 0.97
CA ARG A 98 -22.44 15.67 1.86
C ARG A 98 -22.31 16.15 3.30
N TRP A 99 -21.05 16.27 3.78
CA TRP A 99 -20.72 16.74 5.12
C TRP A 99 -19.30 17.30 5.16
N ALA A 100 -18.99 18.09 6.19
CA ALA A 100 -17.65 18.60 6.43
C ALA A 100 -17.36 18.68 7.94
N GLN A 101 -16.16 18.21 8.34
CA GLN A 101 -15.68 18.22 9.71
C GLN A 101 -14.35 18.95 9.84
N ASP A 102 -14.21 19.77 10.88
CA ASP A 102 -12.93 20.36 11.23
C ASP A 102 -12.04 19.28 11.88
N VAL A 103 -10.85 19.07 11.33
CA VAL A 103 -9.93 18.05 11.80
C VAL A 103 -8.55 18.63 12.07
N ARG A 104 -7.75 17.88 12.81
CA ARG A 104 -6.34 18.13 13.02
C ARG A 104 -5.55 16.98 12.44
N TYR A 105 -4.56 17.30 11.61
CA TYR A 105 -3.63 16.32 11.03
C TYR A 105 -2.35 16.20 11.86
N PRO A 106 -1.64 15.07 11.80
CA PRO A 106 -0.32 14.95 12.41
C PRO A 106 0.65 15.94 11.76
N GLY A 107 1.62 16.41 12.54
CA GLY A 107 2.67 17.28 12.01
C GLY A 107 3.63 16.52 11.06
N GLY A 108 4.42 17.26 10.30
CA GLY A 108 5.51 16.69 9.52
C GLY A 108 5.15 16.02 8.19
N GLY A 109 4.00 16.33 7.61
CA GLY A 109 3.65 15.86 6.23
C GLY A 109 2.99 14.49 6.16
N ALA A 110 2.69 13.84 7.29
CA ALA A 110 2.05 12.52 7.33
C ALA A 110 0.52 12.56 7.10
N TYR A 111 0.05 13.42 6.19
CA TYR A 111 -1.40 13.65 5.97
C TYR A 111 -2.09 12.47 5.31
N GLN A 112 -1.46 11.86 4.33
CA GLN A 112 -2.07 10.83 3.49
C GLN A 112 -2.48 9.58 4.29
N ASN A 113 -1.71 9.23 5.33
CA ASN A 113 -1.97 8.07 6.17
C ASN A 113 -2.77 8.38 7.43
N SER A 114 -3.23 9.63 7.59
CA SER A 114 -3.96 10.05 8.80
C SER A 114 -5.44 9.72 8.76
N VAL A 115 -5.96 9.32 7.62
CA VAL A 115 -7.37 8.99 7.41
C VAL A 115 -7.47 7.60 6.82
N ARG A 116 -8.25 6.73 7.47
CA ARG A 116 -8.48 5.34 7.02
C ARG A 116 -9.95 4.99 7.19
N LEU A 117 -10.49 4.26 6.26
CA LEU A 117 -11.84 3.72 6.36
C LEU A 117 -11.80 2.25 6.81
N CYS A 118 -12.73 1.89 7.68
CA CYS A 118 -12.90 0.58 8.27
C CYS A 118 -14.39 0.25 8.24
N GLY A 119 -14.81 -0.48 7.22
CA GLY A 119 -16.24 -0.63 6.93
C GLY A 119 -16.89 0.74 6.70
N ASP A 120 -17.83 1.11 7.52
CA ASP A 120 -18.54 2.40 7.50
C ASP A 120 -17.99 3.43 8.51
N VAL A 121 -16.90 3.11 9.20
CA VAL A 121 -16.24 4.01 10.16
C VAL A 121 -15.00 4.63 9.55
N LEU A 122 -14.97 5.95 9.50
CA LEU A 122 -13.82 6.72 9.05
C LEU A 122 -12.96 7.10 10.26
N VAL A 123 -11.74 6.58 10.31
CA VAL A 123 -10.78 6.85 11.38
C VAL A 123 -9.81 7.94 10.95
N GLN A 124 -9.81 9.06 11.65
CA GLN A 124 -8.85 10.15 11.45
C GLN A 124 -7.93 10.28 12.68
N SER A 125 -6.62 10.18 12.46
CA SER A 125 -5.60 10.32 13.50
C SER A 125 -4.87 11.66 13.39
N ASP A 126 -4.70 12.35 14.53
CA ASP A 126 -3.82 13.54 14.64
C ASP A 126 -2.44 13.20 15.25
N GLY A 127 -2.15 11.91 15.42
CA GLY A 127 -0.95 11.41 16.10
C GLY A 127 -1.10 11.29 17.62
N LEU A 128 -1.98 12.06 18.24
CA LEU A 128 -2.29 12.01 19.68
C LEU A 128 -3.62 11.32 19.94
N ARG A 129 -4.61 11.57 19.08
CA ARG A 129 -5.98 11.08 19.18
C ARG A 129 -6.43 10.51 17.86
N ASN A 130 -7.35 9.57 17.95
CA ASN A 130 -8.10 9.05 16.81
C ASN A 130 -9.56 9.49 17.00
N ARG A 131 -10.12 10.09 15.96
CA ARG A 131 -11.54 10.41 15.86
C ARG A 131 -12.18 9.49 14.86
N CYS A 132 -13.25 8.85 15.26
CA CYS A 132 -14.00 7.93 14.43
C CYS A 132 -15.31 8.62 14.02
N PHE A 133 -15.53 8.70 12.72
CA PHE A 133 -16.74 9.31 12.16
C PHE A 133 -17.54 8.26 11.42
N ASP A 134 -18.85 8.40 11.41
CA ASP A 134 -19.70 7.73 10.43
C ASP A 134 -19.34 8.24 9.03
N ALA A 135 -18.92 7.36 8.16
CA ALA A 135 -18.40 7.74 6.87
C ALA A 135 -19.47 8.36 5.94
N THR A 136 -20.73 8.03 6.14
CA THR A 136 -21.85 8.50 5.32
C THR A 136 -22.35 9.87 5.77
N SER A 137 -22.50 10.07 7.06
CA SER A 137 -23.06 11.31 7.65
C SER A 137 -21.99 12.29 8.14
N GLY A 138 -20.75 11.83 8.36
CA GLY A 138 -19.69 12.61 8.99
C GLY A 138 -19.91 12.85 10.50
N GLU A 139 -20.88 12.18 11.12
CA GLU A 139 -21.11 12.28 12.56
C GLU A 139 -19.93 11.71 13.35
N LEU A 140 -19.48 12.42 14.39
CA LEU A 140 -18.45 11.91 15.29
C LEU A 140 -19.04 10.81 16.17
N LEU A 141 -18.59 9.58 15.96
CA LEU A 141 -19.02 8.39 16.71
C LEU A 141 -18.25 8.25 18.02
N SER A 142 -16.91 8.34 17.94
CA SER A 142 -16.05 8.14 19.10
C SER A 142 -14.72 8.89 18.99
N GLU A 143 -14.02 9.01 20.12
CA GLU A 143 -12.65 9.53 20.19
C GLU A 143 -11.83 8.67 21.17
N ASN A 144 -10.60 8.28 20.77
CA ASN A 144 -9.68 7.54 21.62
C ASN A 144 -8.24 8.04 21.48
N ARG A 145 -7.31 7.55 22.33
CA ARG A 145 -5.89 7.94 22.34
C ARG A 145 -4.93 6.77 22.15
N TYR A 146 -5.43 5.63 21.74
CA TYR A 146 -4.60 4.45 21.51
C TYR A 146 -3.73 4.62 20.26
N GLY A 147 -2.56 3.98 20.26
CA GLY A 147 -1.87 3.69 19.00
C GLY A 147 -2.65 2.61 18.27
N LEU A 148 -2.81 2.72 16.96
CA LEU A 148 -3.57 1.75 16.18
C LEU A 148 -2.61 0.97 15.28
N TYR A 149 -2.57 -0.35 15.44
CA TYR A 149 -1.80 -1.26 14.61
C TYR A 149 -2.60 -1.76 13.39
N TYR A 150 -3.83 -2.15 13.62
CA TYR A 150 -4.68 -2.76 12.61
C TYR A 150 -6.12 -2.26 12.74
N LEU A 151 -6.77 -2.08 11.61
CA LEU A 151 -8.16 -1.67 11.49
C LEU A 151 -8.88 -2.72 10.63
N SER A 152 -9.93 -3.31 11.16
CA SER A 152 -10.73 -4.28 10.43
C SER A 152 -11.97 -3.63 9.82
N ASP A 153 -12.45 -4.20 8.71
CA ASP A 153 -13.70 -3.76 8.07
C ASP A 153 -14.94 -4.03 8.95
N ALA A 154 -14.80 -4.88 9.97
CA ALA A 154 -15.82 -5.08 10.99
C ALA A 154 -15.96 -3.92 12.00
N GLY A 155 -15.20 -2.83 11.84
CA GLY A 155 -15.22 -1.68 12.76
C GLY A 155 -14.48 -1.91 14.07
N ILE A 156 -13.60 -2.91 14.15
CA ILE A 156 -12.76 -3.19 15.30
C ILE A 156 -11.31 -2.83 14.98
N ALA A 157 -10.67 -2.11 15.89
CA ALA A 157 -9.24 -1.83 15.81
C ALA A 157 -8.44 -2.69 16.79
N LEU A 158 -7.25 -3.11 16.37
CA LEU A 158 -6.20 -3.54 17.29
C LEU A 158 -5.34 -2.33 17.64
N GLY A 159 -5.43 -1.93 18.89
CA GLY A 159 -4.69 -0.81 19.43
C GLY A 159 -3.77 -1.21 20.57
N TYR A 160 -2.99 -0.25 21.02
CA TYR A 160 -2.12 -0.39 22.18
C TYR A 160 -2.09 0.89 23.00
N ASP A 161 -1.85 0.74 24.27
CA ASP A 161 -1.56 1.88 25.14
C ASP A 161 -0.13 2.41 24.83
N LYS A 162 -0.01 3.70 24.51
CA LYS A 162 1.29 4.32 24.18
C LYS A 162 2.29 4.29 25.33
N VAL A 163 1.81 4.11 26.57
CA VAL A 163 2.65 3.96 27.78
C VAL A 163 3.02 2.49 28.00
N ARG A 164 2.16 1.57 27.59
CA ARG A 164 2.35 0.12 27.73
C ARG A 164 2.15 -0.56 26.38
N PRO A 165 3.09 -0.43 25.44
CA PRO A 165 2.90 -0.90 24.07
C PRO A 165 2.76 -2.43 23.94
N GLN A 166 3.15 -3.19 24.98
CA GLN A 166 2.93 -4.64 25.05
C GLN A 166 1.46 -5.02 25.32
N GLN A 167 0.63 -4.09 25.78
CA GLN A 167 -0.79 -4.35 25.97
C GLN A 167 -1.56 -4.10 24.69
N LEU A 168 -1.91 -5.16 24.02
CA LEU A 168 -2.80 -5.14 22.87
C LEU A 168 -4.25 -4.99 23.34
N LYS A 169 -5.02 -4.19 22.63
CA LYS A 169 -6.42 -3.90 22.93
C LYS A 169 -7.27 -4.09 21.69
N GLY A 170 -8.44 -4.71 21.88
CA GLY A 170 -9.53 -4.63 20.91
C GLY A 170 -10.37 -3.41 21.23
N ILE A 171 -10.61 -2.57 20.24
CA ILE A 171 -11.33 -1.30 20.39
C ILE A 171 -12.46 -1.29 19.38
N ASP A 172 -13.68 -1.10 19.85
CA ASP A 172 -14.82 -0.80 19.00
C ASP A 172 -14.67 0.65 18.48
N LEU A 173 -14.58 0.81 17.19
CA LEU A 173 -14.37 2.13 16.57
C LEU A 173 -15.62 3.02 16.62
N ARG A 174 -16.82 2.43 16.72
CA ARG A 174 -18.07 3.19 16.79
C ARG A 174 -18.30 3.79 18.17
N THR A 175 -18.06 2.99 19.21
CA THR A 175 -18.28 3.43 20.61
C THR A 175 -17.01 3.98 21.25
N GLY A 176 -15.83 3.63 20.75
CA GLY A 176 -14.54 3.94 21.36
C GLY A 176 -14.23 3.06 22.58
N GLU A 177 -15.07 2.07 22.88
CA GLU A 177 -14.91 1.21 24.04
C GLU A 177 -13.83 0.15 23.82
N GLU A 178 -13.14 -0.16 24.90
CA GLU A 178 -12.21 -1.28 24.97
C GLU A 178 -12.99 -2.59 25.15
N LEU A 179 -12.97 -3.44 24.13
CA LEU A 179 -13.64 -4.73 24.15
C LEU A 179 -12.90 -5.76 25.01
N TRP A 180 -11.57 -5.72 24.94
CA TRP A 180 -10.68 -6.61 25.67
C TRP A 180 -9.25 -6.05 25.70
N THR A 181 -8.46 -6.53 26.67
CA THR A 181 -7.02 -6.29 26.76
C THR A 181 -6.27 -7.61 26.85
N ARG A 182 -5.15 -7.71 26.12
CA ARG A 182 -4.25 -8.87 26.17
C ARG A 182 -2.80 -8.39 26.19
N GLU A 183 -1.98 -8.96 27.06
CA GLU A 183 -0.55 -8.78 27.04
C GLU A 183 0.09 -9.78 26.08
N LEU A 184 0.83 -9.29 25.08
CA LEU A 184 1.58 -10.14 24.17
C LEU A 184 2.87 -10.59 24.86
N LYS A 185 3.10 -11.92 24.92
CA LYS A 185 4.24 -12.50 25.63
C LYS A 185 5.59 -12.23 24.97
N PHE A 186 5.59 -12.15 23.65
CA PHE A 186 6.80 -11.96 22.86
C PHE A 186 6.57 -10.75 21.96
N HIS A 187 6.76 -9.58 22.51
CA HIS A 187 6.56 -8.38 21.74
C HIS A 187 7.89 -7.75 21.38
N GLY A 188 8.00 -7.31 20.15
CA GLY A 188 9.04 -6.40 19.70
C GLY A 188 8.42 -5.03 19.42
N ASP A 189 9.26 -4.01 19.29
CA ASP A 189 8.81 -2.63 19.04
C ASP A 189 8.09 -2.46 17.69
N ARG A 190 8.11 -3.46 16.83
CA ARG A 190 7.52 -3.42 15.49
C ARG A 190 6.91 -4.74 15.10
N TRP A 191 5.79 -4.65 14.39
CA TRP A 191 5.17 -5.77 13.71
C TRP A 191 5.75 -5.91 12.30
N ASN A 192 6.15 -7.13 11.93
CA ASN A 192 6.70 -7.38 10.61
C ASN A 192 5.60 -7.61 9.58
N GLN A 193 4.53 -8.26 9.99
CA GLN A 193 3.41 -8.59 9.12
C GLN A 193 2.15 -8.83 9.93
N VAL A 194 1.02 -8.52 9.32
CA VAL A 194 -0.31 -8.84 9.84
C VAL A 194 -1.08 -9.54 8.73
N ILE A 195 -1.61 -10.74 9.04
CA ILE A 195 -2.54 -11.45 8.17
C ILE A 195 -3.89 -11.43 8.87
N ALA A 196 -4.87 -10.82 8.24
CA ALA A 196 -6.21 -10.68 8.79
C ALA A 196 -7.17 -11.66 8.14
N GLY A 197 -7.99 -12.27 8.99
CA GLY A 197 -9.22 -12.96 8.62
C GLY A 197 -10.42 -12.27 9.24
N ASP A 198 -11.62 -12.78 8.98
CA ASP A 198 -12.88 -12.16 9.42
C ASP A 198 -13.04 -12.08 10.95
N SER A 199 -12.45 -13.00 11.68
CA SER A 199 -12.62 -13.12 13.13
C SER A 199 -11.31 -13.11 13.93
N ALA A 200 -10.17 -13.20 13.27
CA ALA A 200 -8.88 -13.27 13.93
C ALA A 200 -7.77 -12.66 13.07
N VAL A 201 -6.69 -12.28 13.74
CA VAL A 201 -5.50 -11.69 13.12
C VAL A 201 -4.28 -12.47 13.56
N LEU A 202 -3.42 -12.85 12.60
CA LEU A 202 -2.09 -13.36 12.87
C LEU A 202 -1.10 -12.20 12.80
N ILE A 203 -0.36 -12.00 13.89
CA ILE A 203 0.67 -10.97 14.00
C ILE A 203 2.03 -11.66 14.05
N SER A 204 2.93 -11.29 13.14
CA SER A 204 4.35 -11.61 13.20
C SER A 204 5.11 -10.42 13.78
N ALA A 205 5.76 -10.63 14.91
CA ALA A 205 6.59 -9.66 15.62
C ALA A 205 7.87 -10.34 16.15
N ALA A 206 8.22 -10.19 17.43
CA ALA A 206 9.26 -11.00 18.08
C ALA A 206 8.81 -12.45 18.31
N GLY A 207 7.60 -12.79 17.93
CA GLY A 207 6.96 -14.08 17.92
C GLY A 207 5.80 -14.10 16.96
N LEU A 208 5.08 -15.21 16.92
CA LEU A 208 3.79 -15.33 16.27
C LEU A 208 2.67 -15.20 17.31
N HIS A 209 1.67 -14.41 16.96
CA HIS A 209 0.52 -14.17 17.83
C HIS A 209 -0.76 -14.34 17.01
N TRP A 210 -1.60 -15.31 17.41
CA TRP A 210 -2.96 -15.45 16.90
C TRP A 210 -3.90 -14.73 17.85
N VAL A 211 -4.67 -13.79 17.36
CA VAL A 211 -5.51 -12.91 18.16
C VAL A 211 -6.91 -12.86 17.60
N GLY A 212 -7.89 -13.33 18.38
CA GLY A 212 -9.32 -13.17 18.05
C GLY A 212 -9.73 -11.70 18.13
N LEU A 213 -10.31 -11.16 17.07
CA LEU A 213 -10.68 -9.74 16.97
C LEU A 213 -11.68 -9.32 18.05
N TYR A 214 -12.66 -10.17 18.32
CA TYR A 214 -13.76 -9.87 19.25
C TYR A 214 -13.46 -10.22 20.72
N SER A 215 -12.49 -11.11 20.97
CA SER A 215 -12.25 -11.65 22.31
C SER A 215 -10.82 -11.47 22.83
N GLY A 216 -9.87 -11.14 21.95
CA GLY A 216 -8.46 -11.16 22.28
C GLY A 216 -7.87 -12.55 22.54
N GLN A 217 -8.69 -13.58 22.53
CA GLN A 217 -8.24 -14.96 22.78
C GLN A 217 -7.35 -15.46 21.65
N GLY A 218 -6.44 -16.38 21.98
CA GLY A 218 -5.55 -16.95 21.00
C GLY A 218 -4.29 -17.52 21.63
N TRP A 219 -3.21 -17.59 20.85
CA TRP A 219 -1.95 -18.19 21.28
C TRP A 219 -0.76 -17.32 20.91
N ASP A 220 0.38 -17.54 21.60
CA ASP A 220 1.65 -16.90 21.37
C ASP A 220 2.74 -17.96 21.18
N ARG A 221 3.60 -17.78 20.18
CA ARG A 221 4.75 -18.62 19.91
C ARG A 221 6.02 -17.78 19.81
N PRO A 222 7.07 -18.07 20.59
CA PRO A 222 8.34 -17.38 20.45
C PRO A 222 9.00 -17.77 19.13
N LEU A 223 9.65 -16.79 18.52
CA LEU A 223 10.58 -16.99 17.42
C LEU A 223 11.95 -16.45 17.83
N ARG A 224 13.00 -17.13 17.44
CA ARG A 224 14.35 -16.65 17.67
C ARG A 224 14.66 -15.48 16.74
N THR A 225 15.08 -14.36 17.29
CA THR A 225 15.33 -13.12 16.56
C THR A 225 16.80 -12.76 16.59
N PHE A 226 17.28 -12.01 15.60
CA PHE A 226 18.64 -11.44 15.62
C PHE A 226 18.71 -10.17 16.43
N ARG A 227 19.89 -9.92 17.03
CA ARG A 227 20.31 -8.56 17.32
C ARG A 227 20.88 -7.96 16.04
N ASN A 228 20.38 -6.80 15.64
CA ASN A 228 21.05 -6.02 14.63
C ASN A 228 22.35 -5.45 15.25
N SER A 229 23.50 -5.84 14.69
CA SER A 229 24.80 -5.41 15.19
C SER A 229 25.08 -3.91 15.00
N LEU A 230 24.31 -3.21 14.20
CA LEU A 230 24.48 -1.80 13.86
C LEU A 230 23.59 -0.85 14.68
N SER A 231 22.58 -1.36 15.30
CA SER A 231 21.76 -0.64 16.26
C SER A 231 21.48 -1.57 17.43
N ASP A 232 21.62 -1.12 18.68
CA ASP A 232 21.24 -1.90 19.86
C ASP A 232 19.75 -2.25 19.92
N THR A 233 19.00 -1.92 18.90
CA THR A 233 17.59 -2.26 18.75
C THR A 233 17.44 -3.72 18.37
N LYS A 234 16.74 -4.48 19.18
CA LYS A 234 16.29 -5.84 18.89
C LYS A 234 15.20 -5.76 17.80
N HIS A 235 15.59 -5.87 16.54
CA HIS A 235 14.62 -6.03 15.48
C HIS A 235 14.41 -7.53 15.24
N PRO A 236 13.18 -8.03 15.33
CA PRO A 236 12.89 -9.39 14.97
C PRO A 236 13.10 -9.54 13.45
N LEU A 237 14.11 -10.30 13.07
CA LEU A 237 14.37 -10.65 11.68
C LEU A 237 13.75 -12.00 11.43
N THR A 238 12.60 -12.00 10.80
CA THR A 238 11.87 -13.20 10.41
C THR A 238 11.53 -13.14 8.93
N SER A 239 11.12 -14.26 8.37
CA SER A 239 10.52 -14.30 7.05
C SER A 239 9.12 -13.65 7.06
N ASN A 240 8.56 -13.45 5.88
CA ASN A 240 7.12 -13.31 5.78
C ASN A 240 6.43 -14.60 6.28
N VAL A 241 5.25 -14.46 6.84
CA VAL A 241 4.37 -15.58 7.15
C VAL A 241 3.56 -15.92 5.91
N ILE A 242 3.44 -17.21 5.61
CA ILE A 242 2.52 -17.72 4.59
C ILE A 242 1.45 -18.56 5.27
N LEU A 243 0.20 -18.29 4.95
CA LEU A 243 -0.94 -19.14 5.26
C LEU A 243 -1.27 -19.93 4.00
N SER A 244 -0.95 -21.21 4.00
CA SER A 244 -1.26 -22.12 2.91
C SER A 244 -2.47 -22.98 3.30
N GLY A 245 -3.49 -22.98 2.48
CA GLY A 245 -4.66 -23.83 2.67
C GLY A 245 -5.35 -24.10 1.36
N SER A 246 -5.72 -25.34 1.12
CA SER A 246 -6.72 -25.66 0.10
C SER A 246 -8.11 -25.72 0.74
N MET A 247 -9.18 -25.60 -0.04
CA MET A 247 -10.56 -25.77 0.45
C MET A 247 -10.83 -27.14 1.07
N LEU A 248 -9.89 -28.08 0.96
CA LEU A 248 -10.02 -29.48 1.40
C LEU A 248 -9.11 -29.84 2.58
N SER A 249 -8.21 -28.96 3.01
CA SER A 249 -7.26 -29.21 4.11
C SER A 249 -7.25 -28.07 5.11
N GLU A 250 -6.94 -28.38 6.38
CA GLU A 250 -6.73 -27.35 7.40
C GLU A 250 -5.56 -26.45 6.97
N PRO A 251 -5.69 -25.13 7.08
CA PRO A 251 -4.62 -24.20 6.72
C PRO A 251 -3.37 -24.41 7.59
N VAL A 252 -2.21 -24.29 6.97
CA VAL A 252 -0.89 -24.41 7.62
C VAL A 252 -0.17 -23.06 7.53
N LEU A 253 0.40 -22.63 8.65
CA LEU A 253 1.23 -21.43 8.74
C LEU A 253 2.69 -21.81 8.56
N TYR A 254 3.38 -21.19 7.60
CA TYR A 254 4.81 -21.37 7.39
C TYR A 254 5.56 -20.09 7.75
N GLN A 255 6.59 -20.21 8.57
CA GLN A 255 7.48 -19.12 8.91
C GLN A 255 8.90 -19.58 9.20
N ALA A 256 9.88 -18.79 8.78
CA ALA A 256 11.27 -18.96 9.17
C ALA A 256 11.67 -17.96 10.26
N SER A 257 12.40 -18.45 11.25
CA SER A 257 13.19 -17.66 12.19
C SER A 257 14.66 -17.60 11.72
N CYS A 258 15.54 -17.07 12.54
CA CYS A 258 16.97 -17.02 12.22
C CYS A 258 17.68 -18.39 12.26
N ASP A 259 17.07 -19.40 12.84
CA ASP A 259 17.67 -20.70 13.05
C ASP A 259 16.84 -21.88 12.56
N SER A 260 15.57 -21.65 12.23
CA SER A 260 14.66 -22.75 11.87
C SER A 260 13.56 -22.32 10.92
N MET A 261 13.17 -23.20 10.04
CA MET A 261 11.93 -23.14 9.27
C MET A 261 10.86 -23.94 10.00
N PHE A 262 9.65 -23.35 10.15
CA PHE A 262 8.53 -23.92 10.88
C PHE A 262 7.29 -24.05 10.03
N ALA A 263 6.50 -25.09 10.33
CA ALA A 263 5.09 -25.18 9.99
C ALA A 263 4.27 -25.31 11.27
N PHE A 264 3.17 -24.55 11.33
CA PHE A 264 2.24 -24.54 12.46
C PHE A 264 0.82 -24.82 11.96
N ASP A 265 0.01 -25.50 12.78
CA ASP A 265 -1.43 -25.49 12.61
C ASP A 265 -2.04 -24.16 13.11
N LEU A 266 -3.32 -23.92 12.84
CA LEU A 266 -4.01 -22.71 13.32
C LEU A 266 -4.18 -22.64 14.84
N ARG A 267 -3.92 -23.74 15.55
CA ARG A 267 -3.89 -23.78 17.04
C ARG A 267 -2.51 -23.42 17.58
N GLY A 268 -1.53 -23.18 16.69
CA GLY A 268 -0.16 -22.86 17.04
C GLY A 268 0.70 -24.05 17.43
N ASN A 269 0.27 -25.30 17.16
CA ASN A 269 1.11 -26.46 17.36
C ASN A 269 2.12 -26.56 16.22
N VAL A 270 3.36 -26.91 16.56
CA VAL A 270 4.40 -27.16 15.57
C VAL A 270 4.11 -28.49 14.90
N LEU A 271 3.86 -28.47 13.60
CA LEU A 271 3.72 -29.65 12.75
C LEU A 271 5.09 -30.25 12.43
N TRP A 272 6.02 -29.37 12.04
CA TRP A 272 7.43 -29.71 11.86
C TRP A 272 8.32 -28.47 11.99
N ALA A 273 9.59 -28.69 12.28
CA ALA A 273 10.63 -27.68 12.34
C ALA A 273 11.93 -28.24 11.76
N ASN A 274 12.62 -27.45 10.93
CA ASN A 274 13.90 -27.79 10.37
C ASN A 274 14.93 -26.70 10.65
N PRO A 275 16.16 -27.07 11.05
CA PRO A 275 17.20 -26.09 11.28
C PRO A 275 17.64 -25.42 9.97
N LEU A 276 17.92 -24.13 10.06
CA LEU A 276 18.56 -23.34 9.01
C LEU A 276 20.06 -23.17 9.34
N PRO A 277 20.91 -22.82 8.36
CA PRO A 277 22.33 -22.59 8.59
C PRO A 277 22.57 -21.57 9.71
N ASP A 278 23.26 -22.01 10.79
CA ASP A 278 23.49 -21.22 11.98
C ASP A 278 24.33 -19.96 11.69
N GLY A 279 23.91 -18.83 12.26
CA GLY A 279 24.57 -17.55 12.13
C GLY A 279 24.60 -16.95 10.71
N LYS A 280 23.89 -17.55 9.74
CA LYS A 280 23.89 -17.12 8.33
C LYS A 280 22.53 -16.67 7.83
N SER A 281 21.46 -16.99 8.56
CA SER A 281 20.09 -16.67 8.11
C SER A 281 19.68 -15.29 8.54
N GLY A 282 19.42 -14.42 7.58
CA GLY A 282 18.94 -13.05 7.77
C GLY A 282 17.48 -12.91 7.35
N ILE A 283 17.13 -11.75 6.81
CA ILE A 283 15.79 -11.51 6.25
C ILE A 283 15.54 -12.52 5.13
N SER A 284 14.40 -13.20 5.21
CA SER A 284 14.02 -14.24 4.26
C SER A 284 12.63 -13.98 3.68
N ARG A 285 12.39 -14.52 2.50
CA ARG A 285 11.06 -14.61 1.88
C ARG A 285 10.71 -16.07 1.66
N ILE A 286 9.45 -16.37 1.89
CA ILE A 286 8.89 -17.70 1.69
C ILE A 286 7.93 -17.64 0.50
N TYR A 287 8.04 -18.63 -0.37
CA TYR A 287 7.13 -18.87 -1.48
C TYR A 287 6.64 -20.30 -1.41
N GLU A 288 5.54 -20.59 -2.06
CA GLU A 288 5.00 -21.94 -2.07
C GLU A 288 4.76 -22.46 -3.49
N THR A 289 4.76 -23.78 -3.58
CA THR A 289 4.21 -24.55 -4.69
C THR A 289 3.15 -25.49 -4.13
N ASP A 290 2.57 -26.34 -4.95
CA ASP A 290 1.59 -27.33 -4.48
C ASP A 290 2.15 -28.25 -3.39
N THR A 291 3.41 -28.66 -3.51
CA THR A 291 4.02 -29.68 -2.66
C THR A 291 5.20 -29.18 -1.81
N THR A 292 5.72 -28.00 -2.08
CA THR A 292 6.95 -27.50 -1.45
C THR A 292 6.82 -26.07 -0.93
N ILE A 293 7.68 -25.75 0.02
CA ILE A 293 7.94 -24.38 0.50
C ILE A 293 9.35 -23.99 0.06
N VAL A 294 9.47 -22.85 -0.60
CA VAL A 294 10.75 -22.28 -1.06
C VAL A 294 11.12 -21.11 -0.16
N LEU A 295 12.23 -21.24 0.55
CA LEU A 295 12.81 -20.19 1.37
C LEU A 295 13.95 -19.52 0.61
N VAL A 296 13.87 -18.21 0.43
CA VAL A 296 14.96 -17.37 -0.07
C VAL A 296 15.49 -16.53 1.08
N ASN A 297 16.64 -16.92 1.63
CA ASN A 297 17.38 -16.07 2.55
C ASN A 297 18.15 -15.01 1.77
N LYS A 298 17.89 -13.75 2.07
CA LYS A 298 18.41 -12.63 1.29
C LYS A 298 19.86 -12.27 1.58
N GLY A 299 20.46 -12.82 2.65
CA GLY A 299 21.81 -12.43 3.09
C GLY A 299 21.88 -10.98 3.57
N VAL A 300 20.78 -10.43 4.08
CA VAL A 300 20.70 -9.07 4.63
C VAL A 300 20.03 -9.04 5.99
N ALA A 301 20.34 -8.00 6.77
CA ALA A 301 19.68 -7.64 8.01
C ALA A 301 19.11 -6.22 7.89
N GLY A 302 18.07 -5.90 8.68
CA GLY A 302 17.50 -4.56 8.72
C GLY A 302 18.39 -3.59 9.51
N SER A 303 18.46 -2.33 9.09
CA SER A 303 19.04 -1.23 9.84
C SER A 303 18.17 0.01 9.74
N ALA A 304 18.49 1.04 10.55
CA ALA A 304 17.82 2.35 10.47
C ALA A 304 17.98 3.04 9.09
N TYR A 305 19.00 2.63 8.34
CA TYR A 305 19.35 3.21 7.04
C TYR A 305 19.05 2.28 5.86
N GLY A 306 18.27 1.21 6.08
CA GLY A 306 17.94 0.21 5.07
C GLY A 306 18.62 -1.14 5.30
N PRO A 307 18.45 -2.09 4.37
CA PRO A 307 19.05 -3.42 4.48
C PRO A 307 20.58 -3.36 4.33
N VAL A 308 21.26 -4.11 5.19
CA VAL A 308 22.74 -4.25 5.18
C VAL A 308 23.12 -5.72 5.00
N PRO A 309 24.23 -6.04 4.31
CA PRO A 309 24.69 -7.42 4.12
C PRO A 309 24.89 -8.14 5.47
N TYR A 310 24.30 -9.34 5.60
CA TYR A 310 24.39 -10.17 6.77
C TYR A 310 24.27 -11.67 6.38
N GLY A 311 25.24 -12.47 6.77
CA GLY A 311 25.29 -13.89 6.39
C GLY A 311 25.56 -14.08 4.89
N LEU A 312 24.96 -15.11 4.32
CA LEU A 312 25.05 -15.44 2.89
C LEU A 312 23.64 -15.64 2.33
N ALA A 313 23.43 -15.18 1.10
CA ALA A 313 22.17 -15.44 0.40
C ALA A 313 22.12 -16.93 -0.01
N TYR A 314 20.97 -17.57 0.23
CA TYR A 314 20.74 -18.97 -0.16
C TYR A 314 19.27 -19.25 -0.45
N MET A 315 19.03 -20.33 -1.18
CA MET A 315 17.71 -20.91 -1.40
C MET A 315 17.65 -22.28 -0.73
N ALA A 316 16.56 -22.55 -0.01
CA ALA A 316 16.26 -23.83 0.58
C ALA A 316 14.83 -24.23 0.25
N ILE A 317 14.60 -25.52 -0.07
CA ILE A 317 13.29 -26.05 -0.43
C ILE A 317 12.91 -27.16 0.53
N PHE A 318 11.70 -27.08 1.07
CA PHE A 318 11.17 -28.02 2.05
C PHE A 318 9.90 -28.68 1.51
N ALA A 319 9.76 -29.99 1.71
CA ALA A 319 8.51 -30.69 1.45
C ALA A 319 7.44 -30.23 2.45
N LYS A 320 6.24 -29.89 1.97
CA LYS A 320 5.13 -29.43 2.85
C LYS A 320 4.69 -30.52 3.84
N GLN A 321 4.74 -31.79 3.43
CA GLN A 321 4.22 -32.91 4.19
C GLN A 321 4.96 -33.15 5.51
N ASP A 322 6.29 -33.12 5.49
CA ASP A 322 7.14 -33.52 6.62
C ASP A 322 8.25 -32.52 6.96
N GLY A 323 8.32 -31.43 6.20
CA GLY A 323 9.32 -30.38 6.36
C GLY A 323 10.73 -30.77 5.90
N ARG A 324 10.93 -31.96 5.34
CA ARG A 324 12.25 -32.39 4.91
C ARG A 324 12.84 -31.43 3.88
N MET A 325 14.06 -30.93 4.14
CA MET A 325 14.80 -30.12 3.19
C MET A 325 15.21 -30.97 2.00
N THR A 326 14.66 -30.64 0.82
CA THR A 326 14.90 -31.39 -0.42
C THR A 326 15.97 -30.74 -1.29
N PHE A 327 16.24 -29.45 -1.07
CA PHE A 327 17.22 -28.68 -1.82
C PHE A 327 17.85 -27.60 -0.95
N PHE A 328 19.15 -27.35 -1.15
CA PHE A 328 19.87 -26.22 -0.56
C PHE A 328 20.98 -25.76 -1.51
N LYS A 329 21.01 -24.44 -1.78
CA LYS A 329 22.04 -23.83 -2.62
C LYS A 329 22.34 -22.40 -2.20
N GLY A 330 23.62 -22.04 -2.07
CA GLY A 330 24.08 -20.65 -1.99
C GLY A 330 23.73 -19.91 -3.29
N ILE A 331 23.23 -18.68 -3.15
CA ILE A 331 22.95 -17.80 -4.31
C ILE A 331 24.22 -17.03 -4.68
N GLY A 332 25.09 -16.76 -3.71
CA GLY A 332 26.37 -16.10 -3.88
C GLY A 332 27.42 -16.62 -2.90
N GLU A 333 28.67 -16.28 -3.13
CA GLU A 333 29.82 -16.72 -2.32
C GLU A 333 30.23 -15.67 -1.27
N THR A 334 29.84 -14.42 -1.50
CA THR A 334 30.25 -13.28 -0.69
C THR A 334 29.05 -12.49 -0.15
N LYS A 335 29.29 -11.58 0.78
CA LYS A 335 28.28 -10.64 1.28
C LYS A 335 27.81 -9.65 0.22
N GLU A 336 28.60 -9.44 -0.82
CA GLU A 336 28.24 -8.55 -1.95
C GLU A 336 27.16 -9.17 -2.83
N ASP A 337 27.00 -10.49 -2.76
CA ASP A 337 25.96 -11.24 -3.48
C ASP A 337 24.62 -11.26 -2.76
N ALA A 338 24.41 -10.38 -1.78
CA ALA A 338 23.16 -10.26 -1.06
C ALA A 338 21.98 -9.98 -2.02
N VAL A 339 20.84 -10.61 -1.75
CA VAL A 339 19.60 -10.45 -2.52
C VAL A 339 18.75 -9.35 -1.89
N TYR A 340 18.56 -8.25 -2.59
CA TYR A 340 17.70 -7.14 -2.14
C TYR A 340 16.26 -7.34 -2.59
N PHE A 341 16.06 -7.86 -3.80
CA PHE A 341 14.75 -8.12 -4.38
C PHE A 341 14.55 -9.62 -4.57
N SER A 342 13.38 -10.10 -4.23
CA SER A 342 12.95 -11.47 -4.39
C SER A 342 11.48 -11.44 -4.77
N ILE A 343 11.18 -11.71 -6.04
CA ILE A 343 9.89 -11.40 -6.66
C ILE A 343 9.41 -12.65 -7.42
N PRO A 344 8.14 -13.06 -7.29
CA PRO A 344 7.55 -14.04 -8.19
C PRO A 344 7.56 -13.50 -9.63
N TRP A 345 8.21 -14.22 -10.55
CA TRP A 345 8.17 -13.91 -11.97
C TRP A 345 6.94 -14.53 -12.64
N SER A 346 6.64 -15.75 -12.22
CA SER A 346 5.45 -16.50 -12.59
C SER A 346 5.13 -17.50 -11.47
N ASP A 347 4.13 -18.33 -11.66
CA ASP A 347 3.75 -19.35 -10.67
C ASP A 347 4.88 -20.32 -10.33
N ASP A 348 5.79 -20.59 -11.27
CA ASP A 348 6.89 -21.56 -11.13
C ASP A 348 8.28 -20.92 -11.05
N ARG A 349 8.42 -19.60 -11.18
CA ARG A 349 9.70 -18.89 -11.27
C ARG A 349 9.84 -17.77 -10.26
N LEU A 350 11.09 -17.50 -9.86
CA LEU A 350 11.47 -16.42 -8.95
C LEU A 350 12.59 -15.58 -9.55
N LEU A 351 12.41 -14.26 -9.61
CA LEU A 351 13.48 -13.32 -9.91
C LEU A 351 14.16 -12.90 -8.60
N LEU A 352 15.46 -13.10 -8.54
CA LEU A 352 16.31 -12.68 -7.45
C LEU A 352 17.29 -11.62 -7.95
N ALA A 353 17.32 -10.46 -7.28
CA ALA A 353 18.22 -9.40 -7.68
C ALA A 353 19.02 -8.85 -6.49
N GLY A 354 20.33 -8.72 -6.72
CA GLY A 354 21.27 -8.00 -5.89
C GLY A 354 21.32 -6.52 -6.28
N LYS A 355 22.47 -5.88 -6.05
CA LYS A 355 22.69 -4.49 -6.46
C LYS A 355 22.78 -4.30 -7.97
N LYS A 356 23.48 -5.23 -8.65
CA LYS A 356 23.71 -5.19 -10.11
C LYS A 356 23.43 -6.52 -10.80
N ARG A 357 23.34 -7.60 -10.06
CA ARG A 357 23.13 -8.95 -10.55
C ARG A 357 21.66 -9.31 -10.46
N ILE A 358 21.15 -9.97 -11.48
CA ILE A 358 19.81 -10.52 -11.55
C ILE A 358 19.88 -11.98 -11.97
N ALA A 359 19.05 -12.82 -11.38
CA ALA A 359 18.99 -14.24 -11.67
C ALA A 359 17.55 -14.74 -11.60
N LEU A 360 17.15 -15.53 -12.57
CA LEU A 360 15.87 -16.20 -12.65
C LEU A 360 16.03 -17.66 -12.23
N TYR A 361 15.30 -18.07 -11.22
CA TYR A 361 15.27 -19.43 -10.72
C TYR A 361 13.89 -20.06 -10.91
N ALA A 362 13.84 -21.32 -11.25
CA ALA A 362 12.65 -22.11 -11.04
C ALA A 362 12.44 -22.36 -9.53
N LYS A 363 11.20 -22.51 -9.08
CA LYS A 363 10.89 -22.82 -7.67
C LYS A 363 11.40 -24.20 -7.21
N ASN A 364 11.90 -25.04 -8.12
CA ASN A 364 12.64 -26.27 -7.80
C ASN A 364 14.13 -26.03 -7.50
N GLY A 365 14.63 -24.80 -7.63
CA GLY A 365 16.01 -24.40 -7.36
C GLY A 365 16.93 -24.36 -8.59
N GLU A 366 16.44 -24.70 -9.77
CA GLU A 366 17.21 -24.62 -11.02
C GLU A 366 17.45 -23.16 -11.43
N LEU A 367 18.66 -22.79 -11.77
CA LEU A 367 19.00 -21.49 -12.34
C LEU A 367 18.64 -21.49 -13.83
N LEU A 368 17.69 -20.70 -14.23
CA LEU A 368 17.19 -20.61 -15.60
C LEU A 368 17.94 -19.58 -16.44
N ALA A 369 18.21 -18.43 -15.86
CA ALA A 369 18.91 -17.33 -16.50
C ALA A 369 19.63 -16.44 -15.49
N GLU A 370 20.67 -15.75 -15.94
CA GLU A 370 21.41 -14.79 -15.15
C GLU A 370 21.90 -13.63 -16.02
N ASN A 371 21.90 -12.42 -15.47
CA ASN A 371 22.45 -11.24 -16.14
C ASN A 371 23.02 -10.25 -15.11
N THR A 372 23.82 -9.30 -15.61
CA THR A 372 24.34 -8.17 -14.84
C THR A 372 24.07 -6.87 -15.57
N LEU A 373 23.65 -5.84 -14.82
CA LEU A 373 23.42 -4.51 -15.38
C LEU A 373 24.69 -3.67 -15.47
N ALA A 374 25.85 -4.21 -15.10
CA ALA A 374 27.12 -3.48 -15.12
C ALA A 374 27.54 -2.97 -16.52
N THR A 375 26.95 -3.53 -17.58
CA THR A 375 27.22 -3.11 -18.97
C THR A 375 26.35 -1.97 -19.43
N VAL A 376 25.27 -1.63 -18.70
CA VAL A 376 24.27 -0.62 -19.11
C VAL A 376 24.15 0.55 -18.15
N SER A 377 24.49 0.34 -16.88
CA SER A 377 24.39 1.34 -15.83
C SER A 377 25.47 1.15 -14.77
N GLU A 378 26.01 2.24 -14.25
CA GLU A 378 26.87 2.22 -13.06
C GLU A 378 26.05 2.21 -11.77
N GLY A 379 24.78 2.56 -11.84
CA GLY A 379 23.84 2.58 -10.72
C GLY A 379 23.48 1.20 -10.15
N GLU A 380 22.97 1.20 -8.94
CA GLU A 380 22.43 0.00 -8.28
C GLU A 380 20.93 -0.15 -8.61
N ILE A 381 20.42 -1.38 -8.61
CA ILE A 381 19.01 -1.66 -8.82
C ILE A 381 18.19 -1.03 -7.70
N HIS A 382 17.30 -0.11 -8.07
CA HIS A 382 16.44 0.63 -7.15
C HIS A 382 15.03 0.03 -7.07
N SER A 383 14.47 -0.39 -8.21
CA SER A 383 13.13 -1.02 -8.27
C SER A 383 13.02 -2.00 -9.44
N ILE A 384 12.09 -2.93 -9.31
CA ILE A 384 11.76 -3.94 -10.32
C ILE A 384 10.24 -4.01 -10.41
N PHE A 385 9.68 -3.97 -11.60
CA PHE A 385 8.23 -3.99 -11.82
C PHE A 385 7.89 -4.65 -13.17
N SER A 386 6.69 -5.19 -13.27
CA SER A 386 6.15 -5.85 -14.47
C SER A 386 4.85 -5.22 -14.95
N ASP A 387 4.44 -4.13 -14.33
CA ASP A 387 3.20 -3.44 -14.65
C ASP A 387 3.40 -2.34 -15.69
N GLU A 388 2.31 -1.96 -16.35
CA GLU A 388 2.29 -0.92 -17.38
C GLU A 388 2.13 0.49 -16.77
N CYS A 389 2.69 0.73 -15.58
CA CYS A 389 2.56 2.01 -14.87
C CYS A 389 3.30 3.16 -15.53
N ASP A 390 4.39 2.86 -16.25
CA ASP A 390 5.20 3.87 -16.91
C ASP A 390 5.05 3.77 -18.44
N TRP A 391 4.92 4.94 -19.08
CA TRP A 391 4.84 5.07 -20.53
C TRP A 391 5.96 5.93 -21.05
N PHE A 392 6.24 5.79 -22.33
CA PHE A 392 7.27 6.52 -23.05
C PHE A 392 6.69 7.15 -24.31
N ALA A 393 7.10 8.39 -24.60
CA ALA A 393 6.77 9.11 -25.83
C ALA A 393 8.01 9.12 -26.74
N PRO A 394 8.14 8.21 -27.73
CA PRO A 394 9.25 8.20 -28.66
C PRO A 394 9.20 9.43 -29.60
N GLU A 395 10.35 9.86 -30.08
CA GLU A 395 10.47 10.98 -31.04
C GLU A 395 9.68 10.74 -32.34
N SER A 396 9.43 9.47 -32.69
CA SER A 396 8.64 9.09 -33.86
C SER A 396 7.12 9.32 -33.71
N GLY A 397 6.68 9.84 -32.54
CA GLY A 397 5.28 10.10 -32.21
C GLY A 397 4.53 8.87 -31.64
N GLY A 398 3.43 9.16 -30.95
CA GLY A 398 2.64 8.18 -30.21
C GLY A 398 3.22 7.88 -28.83
N PHE A 399 2.47 7.09 -28.05
CA PHE A 399 2.85 6.66 -26.71
C PHE A 399 2.93 5.14 -26.66
N ARG A 400 3.83 4.62 -25.84
CA ARG A 400 4.00 3.18 -25.62
C ARG A 400 4.23 2.89 -24.13
N PRO A 401 3.62 1.82 -23.58
CA PRO A 401 4.00 1.37 -22.25
C PRO A 401 5.47 0.94 -22.23
N VAL A 402 6.13 1.13 -21.12
CA VAL A 402 7.53 0.67 -20.92
C VAL A 402 7.57 -0.85 -20.98
N VAL A 403 6.68 -1.52 -20.24
CA VAL A 403 6.43 -2.96 -20.31
C VAL A 403 5.17 -3.15 -21.14
N ASP A 404 5.27 -3.79 -22.28
CA ASP A 404 4.16 -4.00 -23.22
C ASP A 404 3.77 -5.47 -23.42
N ARG A 405 4.41 -6.38 -22.69
CA ARG A 405 4.19 -7.82 -22.75
C ARG A 405 4.19 -8.43 -21.35
N GLU A 406 3.36 -9.41 -21.11
CA GLU A 406 3.26 -10.14 -19.83
C GLU A 406 4.55 -10.83 -19.41
N ASP A 407 5.42 -11.18 -20.38
CA ASP A 407 6.72 -11.84 -20.15
C ASP A 407 7.87 -10.86 -19.96
N GLU A 408 7.63 -9.56 -19.88
CA GLU A 408 8.64 -8.53 -19.71
C GLU A 408 8.64 -7.94 -18.29
N TRP A 409 9.82 -7.54 -17.86
CA TRP A 409 10.04 -6.85 -16.59
C TRP A 409 10.94 -5.64 -16.77
N ALA A 410 10.61 -4.59 -16.05
CA ALA A 410 11.42 -3.39 -16.03
C ALA A 410 12.26 -3.31 -14.75
N ILE A 411 13.52 -2.94 -14.90
CA ILE A 411 14.45 -2.68 -13.80
C ILE A 411 14.92 -1.24 -13.87
N ARG A 412 14.70 -0.49 -12.80
CA ARG A 412 15.18 0.89 -12.66
C ARG A 412 16.40 0.94 -11.76
N THR A 413 17.39 1.70 -12.15
CA THR A 413 18.61 1.97 -11.37
C THR A 413 18.57 3.37 -10.73
N ASP A 414 19.38 3.59 -9.71
CA ASP A 414 19.43 4.85 -8.95
C ASP A 414 20.10 6.01 -9.72
N ASP A 415 20.84 5.70 -10.78
CA ASP A 415 21.43 6.68 -11.70
C ASP A 415 20.48 7.12 -12.84
N GLY A 416 19.22 6.67 -12.81
CA GLY A 416 18.20 7.12 -13.76
C GLY A 416 18.07 6.28 -15.02
N TRP A 417 18.63 5.09 -15.06
CA TRP A 417 18.42 4.12 -16.14
C TRP A 417 17.23 3.19 -15.85
N LEU A 418 16.58 2.78 -16.94
CA LEU A 418 15.55 1.77 -16.93
C LEU A 418 15.81 0.77 -18.06
N ALA A 419 15.89 -0.49 -17.72
CA ALA A 419 16.05 -1.59 -18.66
C ALA A 419 14.83 -2.51 -18.63
N VAL A 420 14.32 -2.89 -19.80
CA VAL A 420 13.25 -3.88 -19.96
C VAL A 420 13.87 -5.20 -20.37
N LEU A 421 13.56 -6.25 -19.63
CA LEU A 421 14.08 -7.59 -19.78
C LEU A 421 13.00 -8.53 -20.31
N ASP A 422 13.42 -9.52 -21.10
CA ASP A 422 12.60 -10.66 -21.47
C ASP A 422 12.70 -11.80 -20.43
N ASP A 423 11.99 -12.90 -20.70
CA ASP A 423 11.96 -14.11 -19.87
C ASP A 423 13.32 -14.85 -19.75
N SER A 424 14.31 -14.45 -20.55
CA SER A 424 15.69 -14.94 -20.49
C SER A 424 16.64 -13.90 -19.87
N LEU A 425 16.10 -12.86 -19.23
CA LEU A 425 16.81 -11.73 -18.64
C LEU A 425 17.68 -10.95 -19.63
N ARG A 426 17.35 -10.97 -20.93
CA ARG A 426 18.03 -10.19 -21.96
C ARG A 426 17.40 -8.80 -22.03
N ILE A 427 18.25 -7.77 -22.09
CA ILE A 427 17.79 -6.38 -22.24
C ILE A 427 17.20 -6.21 -23.64
N ARG A 428 15.92 -5.91 -23.70
CA ARG A 428 15.18 -5.64 -24.93
C ARG A 428 15.18 -4.17 -25.28
N ARG A 429 14.97 -3.32 -24.28
CA ARG A 429 14.84 -1.87 -24.43
C ARG A 429 15.49 -1.17 -23.25
N GLN A 430 15.89 0.07 -23.49
CA GLN A 430 16.44 0.94 -22.46
C GLN A 430 15.82 2.35 -22.58
N TYR A 431 15.61 2.97 -21.44
CA TYR A 431 15.03 4.31 -21.35
C TYR A 431 15.78 5.15 -20.31
N VAL A 432 15.64 6.46 -20.43
CA VAL A 432 16.05 7.39 -19.38
C VAL A 432 14.82 7.75 -18.57
N THR A 433 14.88 7.66 -17.25
CA THR A 433 13.72 7.81 -16.37
C THR A 433 13.05 9.18 -16.46
N ASP A 434 13.78 10.23 -16.86
CA ASP A 434 13.23 11.58 -17.02
C ASP A 434 12.20 11.70 -18.16
N ALA A 435 12.23 10.76 -19.11
CA ALA A 435 11.30 10.70 -20.24
C ALA A 435 10.03 9.89 -19.96
N LEU A 436 9.93 9.32 -18.76
CA LEU A 436 8.78 8.47 -18.40
C LEU A 436 7.55 9.31 -18.07
N ILE A 437 6.41 8.81 -18.51
CA ILE A 437 5.09 9.39 -18.27
C ILE A 437 4.29 8.41 -17.44
N PHE A 438 3.74 8.89 -16.33
CA PHE A 438 2.98 8.04 -15.43
C PHE A 438 1.60 7.71 -15.98
N CYS A 439 1.25 6.41 -16.05
CA CYS A 439 -0.09 5.95 -16.30
C CYS A 439 -0.87 5.90 -14.98
N PHE A 440 -1.82 6.81 -14.84
CA PHE A 440 -2.64 6.90 -13.64
C PHE A 440 -3.66 5.75 -13.55
N ALA A 441 -4.32 5.45 -14.67
CA ALA A 441 -5.36 4.43 -14.73
C ALA A 441 -5.60 3.99 -16.17
N ARG A 442 -6.27 2.85 -16.33
CA ARG A 442 -6.77 2.36 -17.61
C ARG A 442 -8.28 2.19 -17.56
N VAL A 443 -8.93 2.43 -18.69
CA VAL A 443 -10.36 2.23 -18.85
C VAL A 443 -10.61 1.66 -20.23
N GLY A 444 -10.94 0.38 -20.29
CA GLY A 444 -11.05 -0.34 -21.55
C GLY A 444 -9.72 -0.30 -22.32
N ASP A 445 -9.75 0.25 -23.53
CA ASP A 445 -8.56 0.40 -24.39
C ASP A 445 -7.84 1.75 -24.21
N LEU A 446 -8.28 2.56 -23.25
CA LEU A 446 -7.71 3.89 -22.99
C LEU A 446 -6.88 3.92 -21.71
N SER A 447 -5.74 4.61 -21.80
CA SER A 447 -4.87 4.92 -20.65
C SER A 447 -4.92 6.40 -20.32
N VAL A 448 -5.03 6.73 -19.03
CA VAL A 448 -4.94 8.09 -18.50
C VAL A 448 -3.49 8.37 -18.15
N LEU A 449 -2.79 9.14 -18.97
CA LEU A 449 -1.38 9.48 -18.78
C LEU A 449 -1.25 10.89 -18.20
N TYR A 450 -0.27 11.08 -17.31
CA TYR A 450 0.05 12.39 -16.72
C TYR A 450 1.56 12.66 -16.75
N ASP A 451 1.94 13.78 -17.35
CA ASP A 451 3.35 14.19 -17.56
C ASP A 451 3.76 15.46 -16.79
N LYS A 452 3.16 15.72 -15.65
CA LYS A 452 3.33 16.93 -14.81
C LYS A 452 2.59 18.18 -15.31
N GLU A 453 2.23 18.28 -16.58
CA GLU A 453 1.53 19.43 -17.16
C GLU A 453 0.16 19.05 -17.74
N LEU A 454 0.10 17.96 -18.46
CA LEU A 454 -1.07 17.52 -19.21
C LEU A 454 -1.52 16.14 -18.76
N THR A 455 -2.82 16.00 -18.67
CA THR A 455 -3.48 14.70 -18.60
C THR A 455 -3.94 14.33 -20.00
N ARG A 456 -3.57 13.14 -20.46
CA ARG A 456 -3.92 12.64 -21.81
C ARG A 456 -4.70 11.35 -21.69
N LEU A 457 -5.66 11.18 -22.59
CA LEU A 457 -6.25 9.88 -22.89
C LEU A 457 -5.53 9.31 -24.11
N VAL A 458 -4.96 8.13 -23.97
CA VAL A 458 -4.18 7.47 -25.02
C VAL A 458 -4.76 6.09 -25.28
N GLY A 459 -5.06 5.79 -26.53
CA GLY A 459 -5.56 4.49 -26.96
C GLY A 459 -4.48 3.41 -26.92
N SER A 460 -4.89 2.14 -26.96
CA SER A 460 -3.97 0.99 -27.09
C SER A 460 -3.09 1.05 -28.34
N ASP A 461 -3.49 1.81 -29.36
CA ASP A 461 -2.70 2.11 -30.56
C ASP A 461 -1.63 3.19 -30.34
N GLY A 462 -1.50 3.71 -29.15
CA GLY A 462 -0.56 4.75 -28.76
C GLY A 462 -0.95 6.16 -29.20
N LYS A 463 -2.12 6.36 -29.76
CA LYS A 463 -2.58 7.67 -30.23
C LYS A 463 -3.31 8.42 -29.13
N VAL A 464 -3.03 9.72 -29.06
CA VAL A 464 -3.74 10.62 -28.15
C VAL A 464 -5.18 10.79 -28.63
N ARG A 465 -6.14 10.54 -27.74
CA ARG A 465 -7.59 10.74 -27.97
C ARG A 465 -8.06 12.07 -27.39
N ALA A 466 -7.47 12.49 -26.26
CA ALA A 466 -7.76 13.79 -25.68
C ALA A 466 -6.55 14.34 -24.93
N GLU A 467 -6.44 15.67 -24.91
CA GLU A 467 -5.46 16.39 -24.09
C GLU A 467 -6.16 17.39 -23.18
N MET A 468 -5.79 17.37 -21.91
CA MET A 468 -6.45 18.16 -20.86
C MET A 468 -5.43 18.82 -19.96
N LYS A 469 -5.71 20.08 -19.58
CA LYS A 469 -4.95 20.84 -18.58
C LYS A 469 -5.77 20.96 -17.29
N VAL A 470 -5.82 19.89 -16.51
CA VAL A 470 -6.71 19.74 -15.35
C VAL A 470 -5.99 19.42 -14.04
N GLY A 471 -4.65 19.38 -14.07
CA GLY A 471 -3.82 19.06 -12.91
C GLY A 471 -3.57 17.55 -12.75
N VAL A 472 -3.25 17.14 -11.53
CA VAL A 472 -2.85 15.77 -11.20
C VAL A 472 -4.09 14.89 -11.08
N PRO A 473 -4.21 13.79 -11.83
CA PRO A 473 -5.27 12.81 -11.64
C PRO A 473 -5.18 12.19 -10.24
N VAL A 474 -6.33 12.02 -9.58
CA VAL A 474 -6.40 11.47 -8.21
C VAL A 474 -7.45 10.38 -8.05
N SER A 475 -8.44 10.34 -8.94
CA SER A 475 -9.44 9.26 -8.96
C SER A 475 -10.09 9.18 -10.33
N LEU A 476 -10.31 7.96 -10.79
CA LEU A 476 -11.11 7.66 -11.97
C LEU A 476 -12.26 6.74 -11.55
N HIS A 477 -13.46 7.26 -11.66
CA HIS A 477 -14.70 6.50 -11.50
C HIS A 477 -15.46 6.64 -12.82
N ALA A 478 -15.16 5.73 -13.72
CA ALA A 478 -15.60 5.84 -15.12
C ALA A 478 -17.09 6.16 -15.23
N PRO A 479 -17.50 7.14 -16.06
CA PRO A 479 -16.66 7.93 -16.98
C PRO A 479 -16.09 9.23 -16.37
N VAL A 480 -16.03 9.38 -15.05
CA VAL A 480 -15.67 10.62 -14.37
C VAL A 480 -14.22 10.55 -13.86
N LEU A 481 -13.39 11.49 -14.29
CA LEU A 481 -12.04 11.68 -13.80
C LEU A 481 -11.99 12.86 -12.81
N TYR A 482 -11.39 12.66 -11.65
CA TYR A 482 -11.09 13.74 -10.71
C TYR A 482 -9.60 14.06 -10.71
N CYS A 483 -9.29 15.35 -10.73
CA CYS A 483 -7.93 15.88 -10.72
C CYS A 483 -7.78 16.98 -9.66
N ILE A 484 -6.59 17.14 -9.11
CA ILE A 484 -6.24 18.28 -8.26
C ILE A 484 -5.50 19.32 -9.10
N MET A 485 -6.09 20.51 -9.24
CA MET A 485 -5.52 21.63 -9.97
C MET A 485 -5.19 22.79 -9.02
N ASP A 486 -4.05 23.44 -9.24
CA ASP A 486 -3.62 24.64 -8.48
C ASP A 486 -3.60 24.45 -6.94
N GLN A 487 -3.35 23.23 -6.47
CA GLN A 487 -3.35 22.82 -5.07
C GLN A 487 -4.70 23.00 -4.32
N ASN A 488 -5.53 23.96 -4.69
CA ASN A 488 -6.74 24.30 -3.97
C ASN A 488 -8.04 24.06 -4.77
N SER A 489 -7.96 23.35 -5.87
CA SER A 489 -9.14 23.05 -6.69
C SER A 489 -9.21 21.54 -6.97
N LEU A 490 -10.43 21.02 -6.86
CA LEU A 490 -10.78 19.71 -7.38
C LEU A 490 -11.49 19.91 -8.71
N VAL A 491 -11.08 19.19 -9.74
CA VAL A 491 -11.67 19.26 -11.08
C VAL A 491 -12.33 17.93 -11.41
N LYS A 492 -13.59 17.98 -11.77
CA LYS A 492 -14.40 16.85 -12.24
C LYS A 492 -14.53 16.93 -13.75
N VAL A 493 -13.98 15.96 -14.45
CA VAL A 493 -14.07 15.84 -15.92
C VAL A 493 -14.98 14.69 -16.27
N ASP A 494 -16.00 14.95 -17.08
CA ASP A 494 -16.79 13.90 -17.71
C ASP A 494 -16.09 13.49 -19.01
N LEU A 495 -15.63 12.25 -19.06
CA LEU A 495 -14.95 11.68 -20.22
C LEU A 495 -15.91 11.03 -21.23
N SER A 496 -17.20 10.93 -20.92
CA SER A 496 -18.20 10.29 -21.79
C SER A 496 -18.16 10.77 -23.24
N PRO A 497 -17.96 12.07 -23.54
CA PRO A 497 -17.88 12.55 -24.92
C PRO A 497 -16.73 11.95 -25.72
N SER A 498 -15.57 11.75 -25.09
CA SER A 498 -14.36 11.22 -25.74
C SER A 498 -14.34 9.70 -25.83
N LEU A 499 -15.20 9.03 -25.08
CA LEU A 499 -15.10 7.60 -24.86
C LEU A 499 -16.14 6.82 -25.67
N GLY A 500 -17.18 7.48 -26.13
CA GLY A 500 -18.10 7.07 -27.20
C GLY A 500 -18.64 5.64 -27.19
N ARG A 501 -18.48 4.82 -26.14
CA ARG A 501 -19.01 3.44 -26.07
C ARG A 501 -18.94 2.80 -24.68
N ASP A 502 -19.92 1.94 -24.40
CA ASP A 502 -20.09 0.94 -23.34
C ASP A 502 -19.04 0.88 -22.20
N TRP A 503 -19.31 1.64 -21.16
CA TRP A 503 -18.56 1.70 -19.90
C TRP A 503 -18.94 0.62 -18.89
N ASN A 504 -19.86 -0.27 -19.23
CA ASN A 504 -20.39 -1.30 -18.32
C ASN A 504 -19.53 -2.57 -18.24
N ALA A 505 -18.38 -2.61 -18.89
CA ALA A 505 -17.45 -3.71 -18.72
C ALA A 505 -16.64 -3.50 -17.41
N PRO A 506 -16.67 -4.44 -16.46
CA PRO A 506 -15.84 -4.34 -15.24
C PRO A 506 -14.37 -4.32 -15.65
N ASP A 507 -13.64 -3.29 -15.19
CA ASP A 507 -12.20 -3.18 -15.40
C ASP A 507 -11.49 -4.29 -14.60
N PRO A 508 -10.77 -5.21 -15.24
CA PRO A 508 -10.00 -6.22 -14.53
C PRO A 508 -8.87 -5.62 -13.69
N PHE A 509 -8.46 -4.35 -13.90
CA PHE A 509 -7.44 -3.64 -13.17
C PHE A 509 -7.93 -2.91 -11.92
N GLU A 510 -9.22 -2.62 -11.79
CA GLU A 510 -9.77 -1.95 -10.60
C GLU A 510 -9.47 -2.72 -9.30
N LYS A 511 -9.31 -4.03 -9.37
CA LYS A 511 -8.91 -4.89 -8.25
C LYS A 511 -7.41 -4.89 -7.95
N ALA A 512 -6.55 -4.66 -8.92
CA ALA A 512 -5.10 -4.73 -8.75
C ALA A 512 -4.54 -3.45 -8.10
N PHE A 513 -5.08 -2.28 -8.41
CA PHE A 513 -4.57 -1.00 -7.89
C PHE A 513 -4.96 -0.73 -6.43
N VAL A 514 -6.10 -1.27 -5.97
CA VAL A 514 -6.55 -1.14 -4.56
C VAL A 514 -5.78 -2.08 -3.62
N ALA A 515 -5.22 -3.17 -4.14
CA ALA A 515 -4.57 -4.20 -3.32
C ALA A 515 -3.15 -3.85 -2.87
N ASP A 516 -2.44 -2.95 -3.54
CA ASP A 516 -1.00 -2.76 -3.35
C ASP A 516 -0.57 -1.46 -2.64
N ASN A 517 -1.50 -0.64 -2.18
CA ASN A 517 -1.22 0.47 -1.26
C ASN A 517 -0.94 0.02 0.19
N ARG A 518 -0.59 -1.23 0.41
CA ARG A 518 0.00 -1.71 1.66
C ARG A 518 1.49 -1.37 1.67
N TRP A 519 1.79 -0.21 2.18
CA TRP A 519 3.15 0.24 2.48
C TRP A 519 3.84 -0.79 3.39
N ASN A 520 4.72 -1.58 2.79
CA ASN A 520 5.71 -2.35 3.53
C ASN A 520 6.81 -1.37 3.96
N HIS A 521 6.73 -0.88 5.17
CA HIS A 521 7.85 -0.29 5.90
C HIS A 521 8.46 -1.34 6.81
#